data_9518a314b0746dab34c7a5815cc228e9
#
_entry.id   9518a314b0746dab34c7a5815cc228e9
#
_cell.length_a   1.000
_cell.length_b   1.000
_cell.length_c   1.000
_cell.angle_alpha   90.00
_cell.angle_beta   90.00
_cell.angle_gamma   90.00
#
_symmetry.space_group_name_H-M   'P 1'
#
loop_
_entity.id
_entity.type
_entity.pdbx_description
1 polymer ?
#
loop_
_entity_poly.entity_id
_entity_poly.type
_entity_poly.pdbx_seq_one_letter_code
_entity_poly.pdbx_strand_id
1 'polypeptide(L)'
;HWMHAHTLQEQLLLAAPLIVADPADDANDEQEVVILLHDFSFSSPEELLAGLQSKNTGGAMPINGMDLSGDAGGAMAGMSHGGMAMDINDIEYDANLANDRSLDDPEIVPVERGGRLRVRIINGATATAFTIDFGALEGELIAVDGQPVEPVRGRRFPMTTGQRIDVRVRLPRDLSAAFPILALREGSKERTGIVLRPAGAAVARLGTAADMDAPVIDLTLEA
;
A
#
# COMPACT_ATOMS: atom_id res chain seq x y z
N HIS A 1 2.93 9.25 12.79
CA HIS A 1 2.74 10.40 11.89
C HIS A 1 3.73 10.35 10.73
N TRP A 2 3.52 11.21 9.75
CA TRP A 2 4.44 11.43 8.64
C TRP A 2 4.31 12.85 8.13
N MET A 3 5.32 13.32 7.40
CA MET A 3 5.34 14.60 6.70
C MET A 3 5.36 14.33 5.22
N HIS A 4 4.63 15.11 4.43
CA HIS A 4 4.69 15.05 2.98
C HIS A 4 4.33 16.40 2.35
N ALA A 5 4.72 16.60 1.11
CA ALA A 5 4.32 17.76 0.33
C ALA A 5 2.85 17.63 -0.10
N HIS A 6 2.11 18.75 -0.12
CA HIS A 6 0.76 18.83 -0.68
C HIS A 6 0.75 19.53 -2.06
N THR A 7 1.77 19.27 -2.84
CA THR A 7 1.98 19.86 -4.16
C THR A 7 2.57 18.80 -5.08
N LEU A 8 2.90 19.13 -6.32
CA LEU A 8 3.50 18.20 -7.28
C LEU A 8 4.79 17.51 -6.76
N GLN A 9 5.48 18.10 -5.77
CA GLN A 9 6.67 17.50 -5.15
C GLN A 9 6.35 16.22 -4.35
N GLU A 10 5.09 15.94 -4.03
CA GLU A 10 4.67 14.65 -3.47
C GLU A 10 5.06 13.50 -4.39
N GLN A 11 4.91 13.68 -5.71
CA GLN A 11 5.33 12.72 -6.73
C GLN A 11 6.86 12.53 -6.81
N LEU A 12 7.64 13.41 -6.18
CA LEU A 12 9.10 13.35 -6.11
C LEU A 12 9.59 12.76 -4.79
N LEU A 13 8.76 11.97 -4.09
CA LEU A 13 9.08 11.31 -2.82
C LEU A 13 9.39 12.29 -1.68
N LEU A 14 8.88 13.53 -1.75
CA LEU A 14 9.08 14.50 -0.67
C LEU A 14 8.16 14.17 0.52
N ALA A 15 8.52 13.11 1.21
CA ALA A 15 7.84 12.63 2.40
C ALA A 15 8.83 11.96 3.36
N ALA A 16 8.49 11.91 4.64
CA ALA A 16 9.29 11.24 5.65
C ALA A 16 8.42 10.78 6.84
N PRO A 17 8.76 9.66 7.49
CA PRO A 17 8.12 9.27 8.73
C PRO A 17 8.43 10.27 9.85
N LEU A 18 7.44 10.53 10.71
CA LEU A 18 7.58 11.32 11.93
C LEU A 18 7.10 10.48 13.11
N ILE A 19 8.04 9.89 13.82
CA ILE A 19 7.76 9.06 14.98
C ILE A 19 7.78 9.93 16.23
N VAL A 20 6.66 9.96 16.94
CA VAL A 20 6.58 10.57 18.28
C VAL A 20 6.83 9.47 19.30
N ALA A 21 7.95 9.55 19.99
CA ALA A 21 8.30 8.58 21.03
C ALA A 21 7.34 8.72 22.23
N ASP A 22 6.79 7.58 22.67
CA ASP A 22 6.08 7.49 23.93
C ASP A 22 7.05 6.88 24.97
N PRO A 23 7.34 7.55 26.09
CA PRO A 23 8.20 6.98 27.14
C PRO A 23 7.70 5.62 27.69
N ALA A 24 6.41 5.33 27.57
CA ALA A 24 5.86 4.03 27.93
C ALA A 24 6.30 2.91 26.96
N ASP A 25 6.68 3.24 25.75
CA ASP A 25 7.15 2.27 24.74
C ASP A 25 8.56 1.73 25.09
N ASP A 26 9.39 2.52 25.77
CA ASP A 26 10.76 2.12 26.16
C ASP A 26 10.78 0.85 27.05
N ALA A 27 9.69 0.59 27.77
CA ALA A 27 9.56 -0.59 28.62
C ALA A 27 9.19 -1.88 27.84
N ASN A 28 8.86 -1.79 26.58
CA ASN A 28 8.29 -2.92 25.83
C ASN A 28 9.33 -3.89 25.26
N ASP A 29 10.63 -3.55 25.25
CA ASP A 29 11.70 -4.36 24.65
C ASP A 29 11.31 -4.84 23.24
N GLU A 30 10.91 -3.89 22.39
CA GLU A 30 10.49 -4.11 21.01
C GLU A 30 11.45 -3.38 20.07
N GLN A 31 11.93 -4.06 19.03
CA GLN A 31 12.64 -3.39 17.94
C GLN A 31 11.63 -2.66 17.07
N GLU A 32 11.84 -1.36 16.86
CA GLU A 32 11.03 -0.60 15.89
C GLU A 32 11.52 -0.84 14.46
N VAL A 33 10.57 -1.03 13.57
CA VAL A 33 10.78 -1.14 12.12
C VAL A 33 9.79 -0.20 11.46
N VAL A 34 10.28 0.77 10.69
CA VAL A 34 9.44 1.73 9.98
C VAL A 34 9.43 1.41 8.49
N ILE A 35 8.24 1.37 7.89
CA ILE A 35 8.05 1.16 6.45
C ILE A 35 7.25 2.34 5.91
N LEU A 36 7.85 3.10 5.00
CA LEU A 36 7.17 4.14 4.23
C LEU A 36 7.00 3.65 2.79
N LEU A 37 5.76 3.53 2.35
CA LEU A 37 5.41 3.09 1.00
C LEU A 37 5.18 4.28 0.10
N HIS A 38 5.59 4.17 -1.17
CA HIS A 38 5.42 5.19 -2.20
C HIS A 38 5.09 4.60 -3.56
N ASP A 39 4.38 5.38 -4.36
CA ASP A 39 4.36 5.26 -5.81
C ASP A 39 5.59 5.95 -6.39
N PHE A 40 6.10 5.45 -7.51
CA PHE A 40 7.24 6.03 -8.20
C PHE A 40 7.03 6.03 -9.71
N SER A 41 7.34 7.15 -10.36
CA SER A 41 7.37 7.25 -11.83
C SER A 41 8.65 7.94 -12.30
N PHE A 42 9.12 7.51 -13.48
CA PHE A 42 10.18 8.23 -14.22
C PHE A 42 9.66 9.47 -14.97
N SER A 43 8.32 9.56 -15.15
CA SER A 43 7.69 10.75 -15.70
C SER A 43 7.68 11.88 -14.68
N SER A 44 7.82 13.11 -15.14
CA SER A 44 7.72 14.29 -14.27
C SER A 44 6.30 14.43 -13.70
N PRO A 45 6.14 15.07 -12.54
CA PRO A 45 4.81 15.34 -11.97
C PRO A 45 3.90 16.13 -12.92
N GLU A 46 4.47 17.03 -13.71
CA GLU A 46 3.77 17.83 -14.72
C GLU A 46 3.23 16.95 -15.86
N GLU A 47 4.02 15.97 -16.31
CA GLU A 47 3.60 15.00 -17.35
C GLU A 47 2.48 14.09 -16.83
N LEU A 48 2.59 13.60 -15.60
CA LEU A 48 1.53 12.79 -14.96
C LEU A 48 0.23 13.59 -14.86
N LEU A 49 0.30 14.84 -14.38
CA LEU A 49 -0.86 15.72 -14.30
C LEU A 49 -1.49 16.01 -15.67
N ALA A 50 -0.68 16.29 -16.69
CA ALA A 50 -1.16 16.51 -18.05
C ALA A 50 -1.86 15.24 -18.62
N GLY A 51 -1.33 14.06 -18.31
CA GLY A 51 -1.94 12.78 -18.65
C GLY A 51 -3.33 12.59 -18.06
N LEU A 52 -3.50 12.89 -16.78
CA LEU A 52 -4.80 12.84 -16.08
C LEU A 52 -5.80 13.84 -16.69
N GLN A 53 -5.37 15.06 -16.96
CA GLN A 53 -6.22 16.10 -17.56
C GLN A 53 -6.67 15.72 -18.97
N SER A 54 -5.82 15.08 -19.76
CA SER A 54 -6.17 14.64 -21.12
C SER A 54 -7.17 13.49 -21.14
N LYS A 55 -7.07 12.54 -20.20
CA LYS A 55 -8.05 11.45 -20.01
C LYS A 55 -9.45 12.00 -19.68
N ASN A 56 -9.53 13.02 -18.82
CA ASN A 56 -10.79 13.65 -18.44
C ASN A 56 -11.45 14.48 -19.55
N THR A 57 -10.70 15.00 -20.51
CA THR A 57 -11.25 15.75 -21.65
C THR A 57 -11.76 14.83 -22.77
N GLY A 58 -11.30 13.59 -22.84
CA GLY A 58 -11.75 12.59 -23.83
C GLY A 58 -13.13 11.94 -23.52
N GLY A 59 -13.66 12.12 -22.32
CA GLY A 59 -14.94 11.54 -21.88
C GLY A 59 -16.15 12.47 -21.96
N ALA A 60 -15.97 13.74 -22.31
CA ALA A 60 -17.09 14.64 -22.59
C ALA A 60 -17.62 14.36 -24.01
N MET A 61 -18.55 13.42 -24.15
CA MET A 61 -19.45 13.38 -25.33
C MET A 61 -20.10 14.75 -25.44
N PRO A 62 -20.01 15.44 -26.60
CA PRO A 62 -20.76 16.68 -26.79
C PRO A 62 -22.25 16.30 -26.76
N ILE A 63 -22.94 16.72 -25.72
CA ILE A 63 -24.42 16.70 -25.66
C ILE A 63 -24.89 17.81 -26.60
N ASN A 64 -24.79 17.59 -27.90
CA ASN A 64 -25.42 18.40 -28.90
C ASN A 64 -26.62 17.61 -29.45
N GLY A 65 -27.83 18.00 -29.03
CA GLY A 65 -29.06 17.66 -29.70
C GLY A 65 -29.76 16.40 -29.23
N MET A 66 -30.15 16.31 -27.97
CA MET A 66 -31.28 15.47 -27.58
C MET A 66 -32.49 16.34 -27.33
N ASP A 67 -33.41 16.31 -28.32
CA ASP A 67 -34.77 16.83 -28.24
C ASP A 67 -35.54 16.03 -27.15
N LEU A 68 -35.94 16.70 -26.09
CA LEU A 68 -36.69 16.14 -24.94
C LEU A 68 -38.19 16.13 -25.21
N SER A 69 -38.62 15.79 -26.42
CA SER A 69 -40.05 15.61 -26.69
C SER A 69 -40.35 14.21 -27.27
N GLY A 70 -40.64 13.22 -26.41
CA GLY A 70 -41.07 11.92 -26.88
C GLY A 70 -41.11 10.85 -25.80
N ASP A 71 -42.24 10.77 -25.16
CA ASP A 71 -42.96 9.58 -24.65
C ASP A 71 -42.25 8.39 -23.99
N ALA A 72 -42.90 7.96 -22.93
CA ALA A 72 -42.54 6.92 -21.96
C ALA A 72 -42.50 5.50 -22.57
N GLY A 73 -41.63 4.66 -22.03
CA GLY A 73 -41.80 3.20 -21.99
C GLY A 73 -40.89 2.40 -22.90
N GLY A 74 -39.71 2.09 -22.41
CA GLY A 74 -38.83 1.12 -23.00
C GLY A 74 -37.83 0.57 -22.01
N ALA A 75 -38.00 -0.68 -21.62
CA ALA A 75 -37.17 -1.43 -20.69
C ALA A 75 -35.70 -1.36 -21.06
N MET A 76 -34.87 -0.80 -20.18
CA MET A 76 -33.40 -0.93 -20.21
C MET A 76 -33.00 -2.28 -19.63
N ALA A 77 -33.30 -3.35 -20.38
CA ALA A 77 -32.73 -4.66 -20.12
C ALA A 77 -31.60 -4.91 -21.12
N GLY A 78 -30.37 -5.02 -20.66
CA GLY A 78 -29.29 -5.62 -21.44
C GLY A 78 -28.16 -4.71 -21.89
N MET A 79 -27.53 -3.92 -20.96
CA MET A 79 -26.12 -3.63 -21.14
C MET A 79 -25.31 -4.56 -20.24
N SER A 80 -24.92 -5.70 -20.83
CA SER A 80 -23.84 -6.53 -20.33
C SER A 80 -22.59 -5.66 -20.32
N HIS A 81 -22.15 -5.23 -19.14
CA HIS A 81 -20.80 -4.75 -18.96
C HIS A 81 -19.87 -5.94 -19.20
N GLY A 82 -19.44 -6.11 -20.45
CA GLY A 82 -18.29 -6.94 -20.78
C GLY A 82 -17.14 -6.44 -19.89
N GLY A 83 -16.53 -7.35 -19.12
CA GLY A 83 -15.55 -7.06 -18.09
C GLY A 83 -14.40 -6.21 -18.60
N MET A 84 -14.54 -4.91 -18.48
CA MET A 84 -13.41 -4.01 -18.39
C MET A 84 -12.86 -4.24 -16.96
N ALA A 85 -11.60 -4.69 -16.89
CA ALA A 85 -10.87 -4.64 -15.65
C ALA A 85 -11.06 -3.22 -15.08
N MET A 86 -11.59 -3.13 -13.86
CA MET A 86 -11.77 -1.84 -13.21
C MET A 86 -10.37 -1.27 -13.04
N ASP A 87 -10.08 -0.18 -13.76
CA ASP A 87 -8.84 0.58 -13.55
C ASP A 87 -8.99 1.27 -12.20
N ILE A 88 -8.36 0.67 -11.19
CA ILE A 88 -8.44 1.13 -9.80
C ILE A 88 -7.54 2.35 -9.59
N ASN A 89 -6.56 2.56 -10.48
CA ASN A 89 -5.63 3.68 -10.41
C ASN A 89 -5.66 4.49 -11.71
N ASP A 90 -5.87 5.78 -11.58
CA ASP A 90 -5.83 6.71 -12.72
C ASP A 90 -4.43 6.87 -13.34
N ILE A 91 -3.39 6.50 -12.59
CA ILE A 91 -1.99 6.55 -13.00
C ILE A 91 -1.37 5.16 -12.88
N GLU A 92 -0.73 4.69 -13.94
CA GLU A 92 0.19 3.57 -13.87
C GLU A 92 1.58 4.08 -13.48
N TYR A 93 2.05 3.61 -12.33
CA TYR A 93 3.38 3.93 -11.81
C TYR A 93 4.41 2.91 -12.30
N ASP A 94 5.66 3.37 -12.47
CA ASP A 94 6.77 2.50 -12.91
C ASP A 94 7.22 1.53 -11.82
N ALA A 95 7.01 1.89 -10.55
CA ALA A 95 7.32 1.02 -9.40
C ALA A 95 6.55 1.44 -8.15
N ASN A 96 6.44 0.50 -7.21
CA ASN A 96 6.10 0.78 -5.82
C ASN A 96 7.36 0.59 -4.96
N LEU A 97 7.60 1.51 -4.04
CA LEU A 97 8.79 1.53 -3.20
C LEU A 97 8.42 1.31 -1.73
N ALA A 98 9.33 0.70 -0.99
CA ALA A 98 9.34 0.64 0.47
C ALA A 98 10.67 1.22 0.96
N ASN A 99 10.62 2.32 1.73
CA ASN A 99 11.80 3.06 2.18
C ASN A 99 12.75 3.40 1.02
N ASP A 100 12.17 3.99 -0.04
CA ASP A 100 12.84 4.43 -1.28
C ASP A 100 13.53 3.31 -2.09
N ARG A 101 13.17 2.05 -1.84
CA ARG A 101 13.76 0.88 -2.50
C ARG A 101 12.69 -0.03 -3.10
N SER A 102 12.99 -0.62 -4.25
CA SER A 102 12.17 -1.68 -4.86
C SER A 102 12.54 -3.05 -4.31
N LEU A 103 11.74 -4.08 -4.59
CA LEU A 103 12.07 -5.47 -4.21
C LEU A 103 13.27 -6.06 -4.93
N ASP A 104 13.77 -5.44 -6.00
CA ASP A 104 15.03 -5.87 -6.63
C ASP A 104 16.24 -5.59 -5.75
N ASP A 105 16.15 -4.56 -4.90
CA ASP A 105 17.15 -4.17 -3.91
C ASP A 105 16.47 -3.70 -2.61
N PRO A 106 15.76 -4.59 -1.89
CA PRO A 106 14.94 -4.22 -0.74
C PRO A 106 15.80 -3.82 0.46
N GLU A 107 15.22 -3.02 1.34
CA GLU A 107 15.82 -2.81 2.66
C GLU A 107 15.89 -4.14 3.42
N ILE A 108 17.07 -4.40 4.01
CA ILE A 108 17.32 -5.59 4.82
C ILE A 108 17.47 -5.16 6.28
N VAL A 109 16.48 -5.50 7.09
CA VAL A 109 16.45 -5.18 8.51
C VAL A 109 17.00 -6.36 9.32
N PRO A 110 18.13 -6.21 10.04
CA PRO A 110 18.62 -7.25 10.94
C PRO A 110 17.66 -7.42 12.12
N VAL A 111 17.34 -8.67 12.46
CA VAL A 111 16.43 -9.00 13.56
C VAL A 111 16.95 -10.13 14.42
N GLU A 112 16.52 -10.17 15.70
CA GLU A 112 16.83 -11.24 16.63
C GLU A 112 15.79 -12.37 16.57
N ARG A 113 16.25 -13.62 16.63
CA ARG A 113 15.39 -14.79 16.74
C ARG A 113 14.60 -14.76 18.06
N GLY A 114 13.30 -14.92 18.00
CA GLY A 114 12.42 -14.84 19.17
C GLY A 114 12.20 -13.40 19.64
N GLY A 115 12.76 -12.41 18.94
CA GLY A 115 12.56 -10.99 19.25
C GLY A 115 11.12 -10.52 19.03
N ARG A 116 10.83 -9.36 19.55
CA ARG A 116 9.55 -8.66 19.32
C ARG A 116 9.80 -7.44 18.45
N LEU A 117 8.93 -7.23 17.48
CA LEU A 117 8.97 -6.09 16.60
C LEU A 117 7.71 -5.25 16.78
N ARG A 118 7.87 -3.94 16.69
CA ARG A 118 6.79 -3.01 16.37
C ARG A 118 7.03 -2.47 14.97
N VAL A 119 6.22 -2.91 14.03
CA VAL A 119 6.30 -2.50 12.63
C VAL A 119 5.32 -1.35 12.43
N ARG A 120 5.86 -0.17 12.14
CA ARG A 120 5.09 1.05 11.85
C ARG A 120 5.06 1.24 10.34
N ILE A 121 3.88 1.17 9.75
CA ILE A 121 3.71 1.21 8.30
C ILE A 121 2.93 2.47 7.94
N ILE A 122 3.45 3.20 6.98
CA ILE A 122 2.87 4.43 6.45
C ILE A 122 2.61 4.20 4.97
N ASN A 123 1.37 4.30 4.54
CA ASN A 123 1.08 4.34 3.12
C ASN A 123 1.16 5.79 2.63
N GLY A 124 2.34 6.19 2.16
CA GLY A 124 2.61 7.49 1.57
C GLY A 124 2.44 7.53 0.05
N ALA A 125 1.88 6.47 -0.54
CA ALA A 125 1.55 6.45 -1.96
C ALA A 125 0.45 7.46 -2.29
N THR A 126 0.55 8.10 -3.44
CA THR A 126 -0.41 9.14 -3.85
C THR A 126 -1.73 8.57 -4.38
N ALA A 127 -1.69 7.36 -4.97
CA ALA A 127 -2.87 6.73 -5.55
C ALA A 127 -3.03 5.26 -5.19
N THR A 128 -1.99 4.58 -4.68
CA THR A 128 -2.01 3.13 -4.50
C THR A 128 -2.43 2.72 -3.09
N ALA A 129 -3.44 1.87 -3.00
CA ALA A 129 -3.78 1.13 -1.80
C ALA A 129 -3.00 -0.20 -1.76
N PHE A 130 -2.64 -0.66 -0.56
CA PHE A 130 -1.88 -1.89 -0.36
C PHE A 130 -2.53 -2.82 0.65
N THR A 131 -2.31 -4.11 0.47
CA THR A 131 -2.47 -5.09 1.54
C THR A 131 -1.10 -5.48 2.07
N ILE A 132 -0.84 -5.20 3.35
CA ILE A 132 0.40 -5.60 4.00
C ILE A 132 0.33 -7.08 4.36
N ASP A 133 1.27 -7.87 3.85
CA ASP A 133 1.32 -9.33 4.03
C ASP A 133 2.53 -9.74 4.86
N PHE A 134 2.26 -10.26 6.05
CA PHE A 134 3.25 -10.83 6.96
C PHE A 134 3.50 -12.33 6.70
N GLY A 135 2.96 -12.89 5.60
CA GLY A 135 3.14 -14.28 5.19
C GLY A 135 2.75 -15.28 6.27
N ALA A 136 3.72 -16.03 6.77
CA ALA A 136 3.48 -17.02 7.83
C ALA A 136 3.45 -16.43 9.25
N LEU A 137 3.93 -15.19 9.45
CA LEU A 137 3.90 -14.53 10.75
C LEU A 137 2.52 -13.97 11.05
N GLU A 138 2.05 -14.17 12.27
CA GLU A 138 0.86 -13.51 12.78
C GLU A 138 1.27 -12.19 13.42
N GLY A 139 0.63 -11.10 12.98
CA GLY A 139 0.75 -9.78 13.57
C GLY A 139 -0.45 -9.42 14.42
N GLU A 140 -0.28 -8.45 15.30
CA GLU A 140 -1.33 -7.86 16.12
C GLU A 140 -1.38 -6.37 15.82
N LEU A 141 -2.40 -5.91 15.09
CA LEU A 141 -2.66 -4.50 14.81
C LEU A 141 -3.03 -3.82 16.13
N ILE A 142 -2.27 -2.82 16.53
CA ILE A 142 -2.41 -2.14 17.83
C ILE A 142 -2.73 -0.66 17.73
N ALA A 143 -2.50 -0.03 16.57
CA ALA A 143 -2.84 1.37 16.34
C ALA A 143 -3.15 1.61 14.86
N VAL A 144 -4.07 2.54 14.62
CA VAL A 144 -4.41 3.06 13.29
C VAL A 144 -4.34 4.58 13.37
N ASP A 145 -3.67 5.22 12.42
CA ASP A 145 -3.47 6.67 12.32
C ASP A 145 -2.93 7.32 13.60
N GLY A 146 -2.08 6.57 14.32
CA GLY A 146 -1.48 7.00 15.57
C GLY A 146 -2.40 6.89 16.79
N GLN A 147 -3.61 6.34 16.63
CA GLN A 147 -4.54 6.10 17.72
C GLN A 147 -4.53 4.61 18.09
N PRO A 148 -4.47 4.26 19.38
CA PRO A 148 -4.55 2.87 19.80
C PRO A 148 -5.94 2.30 19.46
N VAL A 149 -5.96 1.04 19.04
CA VAL A 149 -7.20 0.29 18.79
C VAL A 149 -7.21 -0.99 19.62
N GLU A 150 -8.40 -1.60 19.78
CA GLU A 150 -8.48 -2.96 20.31
C GLU A 150 -7.66 -3.88 19.39
N PRO A 151 -6.71 -4.67 19.95
CA PRO A 151 -5.79 -5.45 19.15
C PRO A 151 -6.48 -6.45 18.22
N VAL A 152 -6.17 -6.39 16.92
CA VAL A 152 -6.69 -7.30 15.90
C VAL A 152 -5.58 -8.20 15.38
N ARG A 153 -5.74 -9.51 15.50
CA ARG A 153 -4.76 -10.48 15.00
C ARG A 153 -5.02 -10.83 13.56
N GLY A 154 -3.94 -10.91 12.79
CA GLY A 154 -4.01 -11.24 11.38
C GLY A 154 -2.63 -11.42 10.77
N ARG A 155 -2.65 -11.79 9.50
CA ARG A 155 -1.44 -11.89 8.67
C ARG A 155 -1.43 -10.88 7.54
N ARG A 156 -2.60 -10.33 7.24
CA ARG A 156 -2.82 -9.36 6.18
C ARG A 156 -3.63 -8.20 6.71
N PHE A 157 -3.17 -6.98 6.41
CA PHE A 157 -3.80 -5.75 6.85
C PHE A 157 -3.93 -4.82 5.66
N PRO A 158 -5.16 -4.53 5.18
CA PRO A 158 -5.38 -3.58 4.10
C PRO A 158 -5.11 -2.15 4.59
N MET A 159 -4.58 -1.32 3.71
CA MET A 159 -4.29 0.09 3.94
C MET A 159 -4.65 0.93 2.74
N THR A 160 -5.40 2.00 2.96
CA THR A 160 -5.63 3.05 1.96
C THR A 160 -4.51 4.08 1.96
N THR A 161 -4.50 4.98 0.97
CA THR A 161 -3.54 6.09 0.89
C THR A 161 -3.61 6.98 2.13
N GLY A 162 -2.47 7.46 2.61
CA GLY A 162 -2.36 8.32 3.80
C GLY A 162 -2.57 7.61 5.14
N GLN A 163 -2.98 6.36 5.16
CA GLN A 163 -3.20 5.58 6.38
C GLN A 163 -1.89 5.13 7.01
N ARG A 164 -1.86 5.04 8.34
CA ARG A 164 -0.74 4.48 9.12
C ARG A 164 -1.26 3.39 10.02
N ILE A 165 -0.49 2.30 10.13
CA ILE A 165 -0.79 1.22 11.07
C ILE A 165 0.46 0.83 11.86
N ASP A 166 0.25 0.43 13.12
CA ASP A 166 1.29 -0.19 13.94
C ASP A 166 0.90 -1.66 14.19
N VAL A 167 1.81 -2.57 13.84
CA VAL A 167 1.60 -4.00 14.01
C VAL A 167 2.71 -4.58 14.87
N ARG A 168 2.36 -5.25 15.97
CA ARG A 168 3.28 -6.05 16.77
C ARG A 168 3.46 -7.43 16.19
N VAL A 169 4.71 -7.89 16.13
CA VAL A 169 5.04 -9.23 15.64
C VAL A 169 6.02 -9.88 16.58
N ARG A 170 5.77 -11.14 16.93
CA ARG A 170 6.75 -11.97 17.63
C ARG A 170 7.43 -12.90 16.64
N LEU A 171 8.75 -12.79 16.54
CA LEU A 171 9.52 -13.67 15.67
C LEU A 171 9.70 -15.06 16.29
N PRO A 172 9.64 -16.13 15.49
CA PRO A 172 9.95 -17.48 15.94
C PRO A 172 11.40 -17.58 16.46
N ARG A 173 11.63 -18.38 17.51
CA ARG A 173 12.97 -18.63 18.03
C ARG A 173 13.84 -19.47 17.09
N ASP A 174 13.20 -20.26 16.25
CA ASP A 174 13.81 -21.11 15.24
C ASP A 174 13.84 -20.46 13.85
N LEU A 175 13.58 -19.14 13.76
CA LEU A 175 13.65 -18.40 12.49
C LEU A 175 15.06 -18.52 11.88
N SER A 176 15.20 -19.35 10.86
CA SER A 176 16.47 -19.64 10.22
C SER A 176 16.67 -18.97 8.86
N ALA A 177 15.58 -18.53 8.22
CA ALA A 177 15.56 -17.87 6.92
C ALA A 177 15.22 -16.39 7.03
N ALA A 178 15.65 -15.60 6.06
CA ALA A 178 15.16 -14.23 5.89
C ALA A 178 13.67 -14.26 5.51
N PHE A 179 12.94 -13.26 5.96
CA PHE A 179 11.49 -13.20 5.88
C PHE A 179 11.02 -11.84 5.34
N PRO A 180 10.29 -11.78 4.23
CA PRO A 180 9.77 -10.53 3.72
C PRO A 180 8.49 -10.09 4.42
N ILE A 181 8.36 -8.78 4.65
CA ILE A 181 7.08 -8.09 4.86
C ILE A 181 6.76 -7.43 3.54
N LEU A 182 5.67 -7.83 2.92
CA LEU A 182 5.29 -7.37 1.59
C LEU A 182 4.12 -6.38 1.65
N ALA A 183 4.13 -5.39 0.78
CA ALA A 183 3.00 -4.55 0.45
C ALA A 183 2.52 -4.93 -0.95
N LEU A 184 1.35 -5.53 -1.02
CA LEU A 184 0.72 -6.03 -2.24
C LEU A 184 -0.17 -4.93 -2.81
N ARG A 185 0.10 -4.46 -4.03
CA ARG A 185 -0.72 -3.46 -4.70
C ARG A 185 -2.13 -4.00 -4.94
N GLU A 186 -3.13 -3.25 -4.57
CA GLU A 186 -4.54 -3.61 -4.74
C GLU A 186 -4.87 -3.96 -6.20
N GLY A 187 -5.56 -5.08 -6.40
CA GLY A 187 -6.03 -5.53 -7.72
C GLY A 187 -4.93 -5.84 -8.74
N SER A 188 -3.68 -5.98 -8.30
CA SER A 188 -2.51 -6.16 -9.17
C SER A 188 -1.58 -7.26 -8.65
N LYS A 189 -0.66 -7.71 -9.50
CA LYS A 189 0.44 -8.61 -9.10
C LYS A 189 1.62 -7.88 -8.50
N GLU A 190 1.69 -6.57 -8.67
CA GLU A 190 2.81 -5.77 -8.23
C GLU A 190 2.89 -5.72 -6.71
N ARG A 191 4.10 -5.69 -6.21
CA ARG A 191 4.38 -5.67 -4.79
C ARG A 191 5.73 -5.02 -4.50
N THR A 192 5.84 -4.46 -3.31
CA THR A 192 7.08 -3.97 -2.72
C THR A 192 7.23 -4.49 -1.29
N GLY A 193 8.22 -4.05 -0.54
CA GLY A 193 8.39 -4.42 0.86
C GLY A 193 9.84 -4.41 1.31
N ILE A 194 10.04 -4.91 2.52
CA ILE A 194 11.34 -5.05 3.18
C ILE A 194 11.63 -6.51 3.53
N VAL A 195 12.86 -6.80 3.92
CA VAL A 195 13.27 -8.16 4.34
C VAL A 195 13.81 -8.14 5.76
N LEU A 196 13.19 -8.89 6.66
CA LEU A 196 13.71 -9.18 7.99
C LEU A 196 14.76 -10.29 7.90
N ARG A 197 15.96 -10.04 8.41
CA ARG A 197 17.07 -11.00 8.33
C ARG A 197 17.62 -11.37 9.70
N PRO A 198 17.40 -12.57 10.20
CA PRO A 198 18.13 -13.09 11.34
C PRO A 198 19.59 -13.30 11.01
N ALA A 199 20.48 -13.24 12.03
CA ALA A 199 21.90 -13.40 11.82
C ALA A 199 22.26 -14.69 11.06
N GLY A 200 23.10 -14.58 10.03
CA GLY A 200 23.55 -15.70 9.20
C GLY A 200 22.55 -16.20 8.15
N ALA A 201 21.34 -15.66 8.07
CA ALA A 201 20.39 -16.03 7.04
C ALA A 201 20.77 -15.42 5.68
N ALA A 202 20.65 -16.22 4.62
CA ALA A 202 20.73 -15.74 3.26
C ALA A 202 19.42 -15.03 2.88
N VAL A 203 19.54 -13.97 2.08
CA VAL A 203 18.38 -13.29 1.50
C VAL A 203 18.17 -13.81 0.09
N ALA A 204 17.01 -14.41 -0.16
CA ALA A 204 16.63 -14.82 -1.51
C ALA A 204 16.19 -13.57 -2.31
N ARG A 205 16.46 -13.58 -3.61
CA ARG A 205 15.90 -12.55 -4.50
C ARG A 205 14.39 -12.71 -4.57
N LEU A 206 13.68 -11.60 -4.38
CA LEU A 206 12.23 -11.53 -4.48
C LEU A 206 11.85 -10.92 -5.84
N GLY A 207 10.80 -11.45 -6.47
CA GLY A 207 10.22 -10.81 -7.65
C GLY A 207 9.31 -9.66 -7.25
N THR A 208 9.29 -8.60 -8.05
CA THR A 208 8.38 -7.46 -7.88
C THR A 208 6.92 -7.78 -8.22
N ALA A 209 6.66 -8.91 -8.87
CA ALA A 209 5.33 -9.40 -9.17
C ALA A 209 5.04 -10.72 -8.45
N ALA A 210 3.80 -10.89 -8.00
CA ALA A 210 3.25 -12.13 -7.45
C ALA A 210 2.67 -13.03 -8.56
N ASP A 211 2.36 -14.27 -8.23
CA ASP A 211 1.71 -15.20 -9.18
C ASP A 211 0.25 -14.82 -9.45
N MET A 212 -0.42 -14.24 -8.45
CA MET A 212 -1.83 -13.83 -8.50
C MET A 212 -1.97 -12.36 -8.09
N ASP A 213 -3.05 -11.74 -8.59
CA ASP A 213 -3.42 -10.38 -8.19
C ASP A 213 -3.77 -10.32 -6.69
N ALA A 214 -3.41 -9.23 -6.04
CA ALA A 214 -3.85 -8.95 -4.68
C ALA A 214 -5.37 -8.66 -4.68
N PRO A 215 -6.09 -9.01 -3.59
CA PRO A 215 -7.50 -8.71 -3.49
C PRO A 215 -7.75 -7.20 -3.50
N VAL A 216 -8.89 -6.81 -4.06
CA VAL A 216 -9.43 -5.46 -3.91
C VAL A 216 -9.88 -5.28 -2.45
N ILE A 217 -9.64 -4.11 -1.88
CA ILE A 217 -10.02 -3.79 -0.50
C ILE A 217 -11.54 -3.71 -0.43
N ASP A 218 -12.12 -4.48 0.47
CA ASP A 218 -13.57 -4.50 0.70
C ASP A 218 -13.97 -3.36 1.65
N LEU A 219 -14.45 -2.27 1.07
CA LEU A 219 -14.93 -1.11 1.83
C LEU A 219 -16.30 -1.32 2.49
N THR A 220 -16.99 -2.43 2.23
CA THR A 220 -18.28 -2.73 2.86
C THR A 220 -18.15 -3.09 4.34
N LEU A 221 -16.95 -3.40 4.80
CA LEU A 221 -16.65 -3.71 6.21
C LEU A 221 -16.52 -2.46 7.09
N GLU A 222 -16.60 -1.26 6.54
CA GLU A 222 -16.52 0.01 7.28
C GLU A 222 -17.88 0.50 7.80
N ALA A 223 -18.95 -0.26 7.63
CA ALA A 223 -20.31 0.09 8.03
C ALA A 223 -20.69 -0.43 9.43
#